data_d90bfb7fc12790e959a4f0e30f7696fd
#
_entry.id   d90bfb7fc12790e959a4f0e30f7696fd
#
_cell.length_a   1.000
_cell.length_b   1.000
_cell.length_c   1.000
_cell.angle_alpha   90.00
_cell.angle_beta   90.00
_cell.angle_gamma   90.00
#
_symmetry.space_group_name_H-M   'P 1'
#
loop_
_entity.id
_entity.type
_entity.pdbx_description
1 polymer ?
#
loop_
_entity_poly.entity_id
_entity_poly.type
_entity_poly.pdbx_seq_one_letter_code
_entity_poly.pdbx_strand_id
1 'polypeptide(L)'
;MAVNNRVKVANDVELKDRLVAINRVTKVTKGGRTFSFSAIVVVGNENGIIGYGLGKASEVTAAISKGIEAAKKNLVRVPVLKGTVPHEQTARFGGAEVFIKPASHGTGVVAGGAMRAVLESVGITDVLAKSKGSSNPHNLVKATIAALSEMRDARMVAQNRGISMNKVFNG
;
A
#
# COMPACT_ATOMS: atom_id res chain seq x y z
N MET A 1 -6.64 -14.60 13.15
CA MET A 1 -5.22 -14.88 12.85
C MET A 1 -4.77 -13.95 11.75
N ALA A 2 -3.71 -13.16 11.96
CA ALA A 2 -3.16 -12.30 10.91
C ALA A 2 -2.55 -13.19 9.83
N VAL A 3 -3.08 -13.11 8.61
CA VAL A 3 -2.54 -13.83 7.46
C VAL A 3 -1.19 -13.21 7.13
N ASN A 4 -0.14 -14.02 7.18
CA ASN A 4 1.23 -13.56 6.92
C ASN A 4 1.43 -13.43 5.40
N ASN A 5 0.92 -12.34 4.80
CA ASN A 5 0.96 -12.06 3.36
C ASN A 5 2.31 -11.52 2.87
N ARG A 6 3.37 -11.63 3.70
CA ARG A 6 4.70 -11.20 3.29
C ARG A 6 5.27 -12.12 2.23
N VAL A 7 5.68 -11.56 1.11
CA VAL A 7 6.27 -12.29 -0.01
C VAL A 7 7.74 -11.91 -0.13
N LYS A 8 8.62 -12.91 -0.12
CA LYS A 8 9.99 -12.74 -0.61
C LYS A 8 9.91 -12.88 -2.12
N VAL A 9 10.12 -11.80 -2.85
CA VAL A 9 10.10 -11.84 -4.31
C VAL A 9 11.42 -12.43 -4.80
N ALA A 10 11.34 -13.43 -5.67
CA ALA A 10 12.47 -13.85 -6.49
C ALA A 10 12.91 -12.68 -7.40
N ASN A 11 14.18 -12.64 -7.79
CA ASN A 11 14.82 -11.53 -8.50
C ASN A 11 14.19 -11.16 -9.86
N ASP A 12 13.22 -11.93 -10.36
CA ASP A 12 12.64 -11.81 -11.70
C ASP A 12 11.35 -11.00 -11.79
N VAL A 13 10.90 -10.38 -10.67
CA VAL A 13 9.68 -9.56 -10.67
C VAL A 13 10.04 -8.10 -10.93
N GLU A 14 9.60 -7.58 -12.06
CA GLU A 14 9.72 -6.17 -12.38
C GLU A 14 8.88 -5.34 -11.39
N LEU A 15 9.54 -4.47 -10.65
CA LEU A 15 8.93 -3.63 -9.63
C LEU A 15 9.04 -2.16 -10.06
N LYS A 16 7.91 -1.48 -10.15
CA LYS A 16 7.84 -0.04 -10.39
C LYS A 16 7.82 0.70 -9.05
N ASP A 17 8.60 1.76 -8.94
CA ASP A 17 8.62 2.62 -7.77
C ASP A 17 7.82 3.89 -7.98
N ARG A 18 7.15 4.34 -6.93
CA ARG A 18 6.41 5.60 -6.88
C ARG A 18 6.76 6.38 -5.62
N LEU A 19 7.24 7.59 -5.83
CA LEU A 19 7.45 8.53 -4.75
C LEU A 19 6.11 9.14 -4.32
N VAL A 20 5.76 9.01 -3.04
CA VAL A 20 4.52 9.56 -2.48
C VAL A 20 4.74 10.95 -1.92
N ALA A 21 5.77 11.13 -1.09
CA ALA A 21 6.11 12.42 -0.51
C ALA A 21 7.58 12.50 -0.12
N ILE A 22 8.13 13.73 -0.19
CA ILE A 22 9.45 14.08 0.33
C ILE A 22 9.27 15.24 1.29
N ASN A 23 9.89 15.11 2.46
CA ASN A 23 9.91 16.16 3.47
C ASN A 23 11.35 16.51 3.84
N ARG A 24 11.67 17.81 3.85
CA ARG A 24 12.90 18.30 4.44
C ARG A 24 12.74 18.35 5.96
N VAL A 25 13.61 17.65 6.66
CA VAL A 25 13.60 17.58 8.13
C VAL A 25 14.88 18.16 8.69
N THR A 26 14.82 18.68 9.90
CA THR A 26 15.95 19.36 10.53
C THR A 26 16.20 18.76 11.91
N LYS A 27 17.46 18.48 12.21
CA LYS A 27 17.93 18.17 13.55
C LYS A 27 18.71 19.39 14.10
N VAL A 28 18.28 19.89 15.22
CA VAL A 28 18.98 21.01 15.91
C VAL A 28 20.02 20.43 16.86
N THR A 29 21.26 20.91 16.74
CA THR A 29 22.40 20.55 17.57
C THR A 29 23.01 21.81 18.16
N LYS A 30 23.97 21.69 19.09
CA LYS A 30 24.69 22.83 19.68
C LYS A 30 25.45 23.69 18.66
N GLY A 31 25.81 23.08 17.50
CA GLY A 31 26.50 23.77 16.40
C GLY A 31 25.59 24.34 15.31
N GLY A 32 24.25 24.22 15.45
CA GLY A 32 23.28 24.71 14.47
C GLY A 32 22.27 23.68 14.00
N ARG A 33 21.71 23.91 12.79
CA ARG A 33 20.66 23.07 12.18
C ARG A 33 21.25 22.20 11.09
N THR A 34 21.16 20.88 11.26
CA THR A 34 21.52 19.91 10.23
C THR A 34 20.28 19.47 9.47
N PHE A 35 20.26 19.68 8.17
CA PHE A 35 19.16 19.33 7.29
C PHE A 35 19.30 17.90 6.76
N SER A 36 18.17 17.22 6.59
CA SER A 36 18.07 15.92 5.95
C SER A 36 16.74 15.82 5.20
N PHE A 37 16.63 14.84 4.30
CA PHE A 37 15.41 14.56 3.57
C PHE A 37 14.84 13.23 4.03
N SER A 38 13.51 13.17 4.14
CA SER A 38 12.77 11.94 4.41
C SER A 38 11.82 11.70 3.24
N ALA A 39 11.97 10.55 2.57
CA ALA A 39 11.12 10.14 1.48
C ALA A 39 10.27 8.94 1.88
N ILE A 40 8.99 8.94 1.50
CA ILE A 40 8.13 7.75 1.52
C ILE A 40 7.90 7.28 0.10
N VAL A 41 8.26 6.03 -0.15
CA VAL A 41 8.19 5.39 -1.47
C VAL A 41 7.32 4.16 -1.39
N VAL A 42 6.54 3.92 -2.43
CA VAL A 42 5.77 2.70 -2.64
C VAL A 42 6.36 1.97 -3.84
N VAL A 43 6.47 0.67 -3.75
CA VAL A 43 6.98 -0.20 -4.82
C VAL A 43 5.96 -1.29 -5.07
N GLY A 44 5.60 -1.51 -6.34
CA GLY A 44 4.63 -2.54 -6.72
C GLY A 44 4.87 -3.10 -8.11
N ASN A 45 4.24 -4.22 -8.42
CA ASN A 45 4.36 -4.92 -9.72
C ASN A 45 3.10 -4.80 -10.58
N GLU A 46 2.13 -3.98 -10.18
CA GLU A 46 0.81 -3.85 -10.83
C GLU A 46 0.03 -5.18 -10.96
N ASN A 47 0.47 -6.23 -10.23
CA ASN A 47 -0.13 -7.57 -10.21
C ASN A 47 -0.39 -8.09 -8.79
N GLY A 48 -0.80 -7.20 -7.90
CA GLY A 48 -1.17 -7.55 -6.53
C GLY A 48 -0.01 -7.69 -5.54
N ILE A 49 1.21 -7.25 -5.87
CA ILE A 49 2.32 -7.17 -4.93
C ILE A 49 2.67 -5.72 -4.70
N ILE A 50 2.77 -5.33 -3.44
CA ILE A 50 3.08 -3.97 -3.03
C ILE A 50 3.95 -3.95 -1.78
N GLY A 51 4.80 -2.95 -1.69
CA GLY A 51 5.57 -2.64 -0.49
C GLY A 51 5.70 -1.14 -0.30
N TYR A 52 6.00 -0.72 0.91
CA TYR A 52 6.35 0.65 1.21
C TYR A 52 7.65 0.73 1.99
N GLY A 53 8.38 1.82 1.79
CA GLY A 53 9.61 2.07 2.49
C GLY A 53 9.79 3.54 2.84
N LEU A 54 10.48 3.77 3.93
CA LEU A 54 10.91 5.07 4.39
C LEU A 54 12.43 5.16 4.21
N GLY A 55 12.87 6.18 3.49
CA GLY A 55 14.29 6.51 3.37
C GLY A 55 14.59 7.87 3.99
N LYS A 56 15.75 7.99 4.62
CA LYS A 56 16.24 9.24 5.18
C LYS A 56 17.73 9.39 4.84
N ALA A 57 18.09 10.55 4.28
CA ALA A 57 19.47 10.88 3.91
C ALA A 57 19.69 12.40 3.89
N SER A 58 20.95 12.83 3.73
CA SER A 58 21.32 14.23 3.50
C SER A 58 20.91 14.73 2.12
N GLU A 59 20.81 13.81 1.13
CA GLU A 59 20.42 14.09 -0.25
C GLU A 59 19.09 13.42 -0.60
N VAL A 60 18.33 14.04 -1.52
CA VAL A 60 17.01 13.57 -1.94
C VAL A 60 17.12 12.21 -2.64
N THR A 61 18.04 12.07 -3.59
CA THR A 61 18.27 10.84 -4.36
C THR A 61 18.63 9.66 -3.47
N ALA A 62 19.54 9.88 -2.52
CA ALA A 62 19.93 8.87 -1.54
C ALA A 62 18.77 8.49 -0.59
N ALA A 63 17.90 9.44 -0.22
CA ALA A 63 16.71 9.14 0.58
C ALA A 63 15.70 8.28 -0.20
N ILE A 64 15.48 8.55 -1.49
CA ILE A 64 14.61 7.76 -2.35
C ILE A 64 15.16 6.33 -2.51
N SER A 65 16.44 6.17 -2.86
CA SER A 65 17.07 4.85 -3.03
C SER A 65 16.95 3.98 -1.77
N LYS A 66 17.21 4.54 -0.59
CA LYS A 66 17.01 3.87 0.71
C LYS A 66 15.53 3.49 0.93
N GLY A 67 14.60 4.36 0.52
CA GLY A 67 13.16 4.09 0.57
C GLY A 67 12.77 2.90 -0.30
N ILE A 68 13.27 2.83 -1.53
CA ILE A 68 13.04 1.72 -2.46
C ILE A 68 13.58 0.40 -1.88
N GLU A 69 14.81 0.39 -1.38
CA GLU A 69 15.38 -0.81 -0.74
C GLU A 69 14.57 -1.28 0.46
N ALA A 70 14.11 -0.35 1.31
CA ALA A 70 13.25 -0.67 2.44
C ALA A 70 11.88 -1.22 2.00
N ALA A 71 11.30 -0.68 0.91
CA ALA A 71 10.04 -1.16 0.34
C ALA A 71 10.16 -2.58 -0.21
N LYS A 72 11.26 -2.88 -0.92
CA LYS A 72 11.54 -4.23 -1.46
C LYS A 72 11.66 -5.31 -0.37
N LYS A 73 12.05 -4.94 0.84
CA LYS A 73 12.12 -5.87 2.00
C LYS A 73 10.76 -6.15 2.63
N ASN A 74 9.78 -5.28 2.41
CA ASN A 74 8.45 -5.32 3.05
C ASN A 74 7.33 -5.49 2.02
N LEU A 75 7.47 -6.44 1.11
CA LEU A 75 6.47 -6.74 0.10
C LEU A 75 5.33 -7.59 0.66
N VAL A 76 4.10 -7.23 0.30
CA VAL A 76 2.86 -7.88 0.72
C VAL A 76 2.04 -8.21 -0.52
N ARG A 77 1.41 -9.39 -0.52
CA ARG A 77 0.47 -9.80 -1.56
C ARG A 77 -0.94 -9.35 -1.19
N VAL A 78 -1.63 -8.77 -2.16
CA VAL A 78 -2.99 -8.23 -2.04
C VAL A 78 -3.88 -8.89 -3.07
N PRO A 79 -5.11 -9.30 -2.72
CA PRO A 79 -6.06 -9.85 -3.69
C PRO A 79 -6.61 -8.73 -4.60
N VAL A 80 -6.42 -8.89 -5.90
CA VAL A 80 -7.01 -8.03 -6.94
C VAL A 80 -7.97 -8.88 -7.78
N LEU A 81 -9.20 -8.40 -7.98
CA LEU A 81 -10.23 -9.10 -8.73
C LEU A 81 -10.68 -8.25 -9.92
N LYS A 82 -10.33 -8.67 -11.14
CA LYS A 82 -10.75 -7.99 -12.39
C LYS A 82 -10.49 -6.47 -12.37
N GLY A 83 -9.33 -6.03 -11.84
CA GLY A 83 -8.95 -4.63 -11.76
C GLY A 83 -9.54 -3.85 -10.58
N THR A 84 -10.31 -4.50 -9.68
CA THR A 84 -10.87 -3.89 -8.48
C THR A 84 -10.57 -4.72 -7.22
N VAL A 85 -11.05 -4.26 -6.07
CA VAL A 85 -10.92 -4.96 -4.78
C VAL A 85 -12.08 -5.94 -4.57
N PRO A 86 -11.89 -7.05 -3.82
CA PRO A 86 -12.94 -8.07 -3.62
C PRO A 86 -14.15 -7.58 -2.84
N HIS A 87 -13.96 -6.75 -1.84
CA HIS A 87 -14.99 -6.20 -0.97
C HIS A 87 -14.59 -4.86 -0.36
N GLU A 88 -15.51 -4.20 0.29
CA GLU A 88 -15.21 -3.00 1.06
C GLU A 88 -14.40 -3.33 2.31
N GLN A 89 -13.46 -2.45 2.64
CA GLN A 89 -12.61 -2.59 3.81
C GLN A 89 -12.27 -1.23 4.38
N THR A 90 -12.26 -1.16 5.72
CA THR A 90 -11.78 0.00 6.47
C THR A 90 -10.61 -0.42 7.34
N ALA A 91 -9.54 0.36 7.34
CA ALA A 91 -8.42 0.16 8.24
C ALA A 91 -7.91 1.48 8.80
N ARG A 92 -7.25 1.39 9.96
CA ARG A 92 -6.69 2.54 10.66
C ARG A 92 -5.20 2.36 10.90
N PHE A 93 -4.47 3.44 10.77
CA PHE A 93 -3.09 3.49 11.20
C PHE A 93 -2.76 4.87 11.78
N GLY A 94 -2.37 4.91 13.08
CA GLY A 94 -2.26 6.17 13.80
C GLY A 94 -3.58 6.93 13.78
N GLY A 95 -3.55 8.22 13.43
CA GLY A 95 -4.76 9.05 13.31
C GLY A 95 -5.44 9.00 11.94
N ALA A 96 -4.97 8.17 10.99
CA ALA A 96 -5.58 8.03 9.67
C ALA A 96 -6.50 6.81 9.61
N GLU A 97 -7.69 7.02 9.08
CA GLU A 97 -8.64 5.96 8.72
C GLU A 97 -8.84 5.99 7.21
N VAL A 98 -8.79 4.83 6.59
CA VAL A 98 -8.95 4.64 5.15
C VAL A 98 -10.12 3.71 4.90
N PHE A 99 -11.04 4.13 4.02
CA PHE A 99 -12.14 3.34 3.52
C PHE A 99 -11.91 3.07 2.03
N ILE A 100 -12.02 1.80 1.63
CA ILE A 100 -11.85 1.35 0.25
C ILE A 100 -13.08 0.53 -0.13
N LYS A 101 -13.65 0.79 -1.30
CA LYS A 101 -14.84 0.11 -1.83
C LYS A 101 -14.62 -0.27 -3.28
N PRO A 102 -15.06 -1.47 -3.73
CA PRO A 102 -15.00 -1.85 -5.14
C PRO A 102 -15.85 -0.92 -6.00
N ALA A 103 -15.43 -0.76 -7.25
CA ALA A 103 -16.12 0.05 -8.24
C ALA A 103 -16.30 -0.74 -9.55
N SER A 104 -17.29 -0.34 -10.36
CA SER A 104 -17.52 -0.91 -11.68
C SER A 104 -16.41 -0.49 -12.66
N HIS A 105 -16.19 -1.31 -13.67
CA HIS A 105 -15.22 -1.05 -14.71
C HIS A 105 -15.47 0.32 -15.39
N GLY A 106 -14.41 1.08 -15.60
CA GLY A 106 -14.46 2.42 -16.17
C GLY A 106 -14.60 3.56 -15.16
N THR A 107 -14.77 3.27 -13.85
CA THR A 107 -14.82 4.29 -12.80
C THR A 107 -13.46 4.97 -12.59
N GLY A 108 -12.37 4.23 -12.78
CA GLY A 108 -11.02 4.70 -12.49
C GLY A 108 -10.69 4.69 -10.99
N VAL A 109 -9.51 5.16 -10.65
CA VAL A 109 -9.05 5.25 -9.25
C VAL A 109 -9.50 6.57 -8.64
N VAL A 110 -10.57 6.54 -7.85
CA VAL A 110 -11.07 7.71 -7.12
C VAL A 110 -10.51 7.68 -5.69
N ALA A 111 -9.35 8.31 -5.49
CA ALA A 111 -8.63 8.31 -4.22
C ALA A 111 -7.78 9.57 -4.03
N GLY A 112 -7.44 9.89 -2.79
CA GLY A 112 -6.45 10.92 -2.46
C GLY A 112 -5.05 10.53 -2.93
N GLY A 113 -4.15 11.50 -3.19
CA GLY A 113 -2.86 11.27 -3.84
C GLY A 113 -2.01 10.16 -3.23
N ALA A 114 -1.87 10.11 -1.91
CA ALA A 114 -1.10 9.07 -1.23
C ALA A 114 -1.73 7.67 -1.38
N MET A 115 -3.06 7.59 -1.31
CA MET A 115 -3.80 6.33 -1.51
C MET A 115 -3.77 5.90 -2.97
N ARG A 116 -3.92 6.86 -3.91
CA ARG A 116 -3.86 6.60 -5.35
C ARG A 116 -2.52 5.97 -5.74
N ALA A 117 -1.41 6.50 -5.24
CA ALA A 117 -0.09 5.94 -5.49
C ALA A 117 0.01 4.46 -5.07
N VAL A 118 -0.59 4.08 -3.92
CA VAL A 118 -0.64 2.70 -3.44
C VAL A 118 -1.52 1.84 -4.36
N LEU A 119 -2.75 2.27 -4.64
CA LEU A 119 -3.75 1.50 -5.41
C LEU A 119 -3.29 1.24 -6.85
N GLU A 120 -2.72 2.24 -7.52
CA GLU A 120 -2.17 2.10 -8.86
C GLU A 120 -0.93 1.19 -8.89
N SER A 121 -0.04 1.27 -7.87
CA SER A 121 1.13 0.39 -7.78
C SER A 121 0.76 -1.08 -7.53
N VAL A 122 -0.41 -1.36 -6.95
CA VAL A 122 -0.98 -2.72 -6.82
C VAL A 122 -1.52 -3.24 -8.16
N GLY A 123 -1.91 -2.35 -9.08
CA GLY A 123 -2.58 -2.68 -10.34
C GLY A 123 -4.11 -2.63 -10.26
N ILE A 124 -4.65 -1.86 -9.31
CA ILE A 124 -6.09 -1.60 -9.22
C ILE A 124 -6.41 -0.45 -10.16
N THR A 125 -7.37 -0.67 -11.06
CA THR A 125 -7.82 0.29 -12.06
C THR A 125 -9.12 0.98 -11.69
N ASP A 126 -9.99 0.30 -10.94
CA ASP A 126 -11.34 0.77 -10.61
C ASP A 126 -11.63 0.63 -9.12
N VAL A 127 -11.69 1.75 -8.39
CA VAL A 127 -11.88 1.74 -6.94
C VAL A 127 -12.35 3.10 -6.41
N LEU A 128 -13.20 3.06 -5.40
CA LEU A 128 -13.59 4.22 -4.61
C LEU A 128 -12.89 4.17 -3.26
N ALA A 129 -12.13 5.20 -2.93
CA ALA A 129 -11.42 5.26 -1.67
C ALA A 129 -11.45 6.66 -1.05
N LYS A 130 -11.61 6.70 0.25
CA LYS A 130 -11.66 7.94 1.02
C LYS A 130 -10.84 7.83 2.30
N SER A 131 -10.06 8.86 2.58
CA SER A 131 -9.36 9.01 3.84
C SER A 131 -10.15 9.90 4.80
N LYS A 132 -10.09 9.57 6.08
CA LYS A 132 -10.65 10.34 7.19
C LYS A 132 -9.58 10.55 8.26
N GLY A 133 -9.72 11.59 9.05
CA GLY A 133 -8.77 11.91 10.12
C GLY A 133 -7.48 12.51 9.58
N SER A 134 -6.35 11.94 9.91
CA SER A 134 -5.03 12.47 9.54
C SER A 134 -4.77 12.42 8.03
N SER A 135 -4.32 13.54 7.46
CA SER A 135 -3.88 13.63 6.06
C SER A 135 -2.38 13.34 5.87
N ASN A 136 -1.68 12.92 6.93
CA ASN A 136 -0.25 12.60 6.84
C ASN A 136 0.00 11.44 5.85
N PRO A 137 0.80 11.64 4.77
CA PRO A 137 1.07 10.62 3.77
C PRO A 137 1.62 9.31 4.34
N HIS A 138 2.45 9.38 5.40
CA HIS A 138 3.00 8.20 6.06
C HIS A 138 1.91 7.32 6.69
N ASN A 139 0.93 7.94 7.34
CA ASN A 139 -0.17 7.21 7.96
C ASN A 139 -1.13 6.67 6.90
N LEU A 140 -1.43 7.47 5.86
CA LEU A 140 -2.32 7.07 4.78
C LEU A 140 -1.78 5.87 4.00
N VAL A 141 -0.50 5.86 3.61
CA VAL A 141 0.11 4.72 2.92
C VAL A 141 0.03 3.46 3.76
N LYS A 142 0.38 3.54 5.05
CA LYS A 142 0.33 2.38 5.96
C LYS A 142 -1.09 1.89 6.19
N ALA A 143 -2.05 2.79 6.40
CA ALA A 143 -3.46 2.42 6.56
C ALA A 143 -4.03 1.78 5.28
N THR A 144 -3.69 2.31 4.09
CA THR A 144 -4.12 1.74 2.81
C THR A 144 -3.57 0.33 2.60
N ILE A 145 -2.28 0.10 2.88
CA ILE A 145 -1.67 -1.22 2.76
C ILE A 145 -2.24 -2.18 3.81
N ALA A 146 -2.53 -1.72 5.02
CA ALA A 146 -3.21 -2.52 6.04
C ALA A 146 -4.61 -2.94 5.57
N ALA A 147 -5.42 -2.00 5.06
CA ALA A 147 -6.74 -2.30 4.50
C ALA A 147 -6.68 -3.37 3.40
N LEU A 148 -5.76 -3.21 2.45
CA LEU A 148 -5.57 -4.15 1.36
C LEU A 148 -5.10 -5.54 1.83
N SER A 149 -4.24 -5.59 2.85
CA SER A 149 -3.72 -6.85 3.43
C SER A 149 -4.77 -7.63 4.19
N GLU A 150 -5.76 -6.96 4.76
CA GLU A 150 -6.88 -7.56 5.50
C GLU A 150 -7.98 -8.08 4.59
N MET A 151 -7.99 -7.70 3.31
CA MET A 151 -8.97 -8.18 2.33
C MET A 151 -8.84 -9.68 2.11
N ARG A 152 -9.97 -10.33 1.92
CA ARG A 152 -10.07 -11.78 1.70
C ARG A 152 -10.66 -12.07 0.33
N ASP A 153 -9.95 -12.89 -0.43
CA ASP A 153 -10.45 -13.45 -1.68
C ASP A 153 -11.38 -14.65 -1.40
N ALA A 154 -12.32 -14.90 -2.29
CA ALA A 154 -13.24 -16.03 -2.19
C ALA A 154 -12.51 -17.38 -2.08
N ARG A 155 -11.35 -17.52 -2.73
CA ARG A 155 -10.48 -18.71 -2.61
C ARG A 155 -9.98 -18.91 -1.18
N MET A 156 -9.50 -17.84 -0.54
CA MET A 156 -9.06 -17.90 0.86
C MET A 156 -10.20 -18.26 1.80
N VAL A 157 -11.41 -17.72 1.56
CA VAL A 157 -12.60 -18.05 2.34
C VAL A 157 -12.97 -19.51 2.17
N ALA A 158 -13.00 -20.03 0.94
CA ALA A 158 -13.27 -21.43 0.63
C ALA A 158 -12.29 -22.37 1.35
N GLN A 159 -10.99 -22.07 1.23
CA GLN A 159 -9.92 -22.83 1.86
C GLN A 159 -10.02 -22.82 3.38
N ASN A 160 -10.26 -21.66 3.99
CA ASN A 160 -10.37 -21.53 5.45
C ASN A 160 -11.61 -22.24 6.03
N ARG A 161 -12.69 -22.35 5.24
CA ARG A 161 -13.93 -23.04 5.61
C ARG A 161 -13.95 -24.51 5.19
N GLY A 162 -13.00 -24.96 4.38
CA GLY A 162 -12.98 -26.35 3.85
C GLY A 162 -14.14 -26.66 2.90
N ILE A 163 -14.69 -25.66 2.19
CA ILE A 163 -15.83 -25.77 1.28
C ILE A 163 -15.44 -25.43 -0.16
N SER A 164 -16.25 -25.87 -1.13
CA SER A 164 -16.04 -25.52 -2.54
C SER A 164 -16.32 -24.04 -2.79
N MET A 165 -15.69 -23.45 -3.83
CA MET A 165 -15.92 -22.07 -4.24
C MET A 165 -17.40 -21.79 -4.57
N ASN A 166 -18.11 -22.75 -5.18
CA ASN A 166 -19.53 -22.61 -5.48
C ASN A 166 -20.36 -22.41 -4.21
N LYS A 167 -20.03 -23.11 -3.11
CA LYS A 167 -20.69 -22.91 -1.82
C LYS A 167 -20.37 -21.56 -1.15
N VAL A 168 -19.29 -20.89 -1.51
CA VAL A 168 -19.00 -19.55 -0.99
C VAL A 168 -19.96 -18.51 -1.58
N PHE A 169 -20.36 -18.67 -2.84
CA PHE A 169 -21.24 -17.74 -3.55
C PHE A 169 -22.73 -18.07 -3.46
N ASN A 170 -23.07 -19.34 -3.38
CA ASN A 170 -24.46 -19.81 -3.49
C ASN A 170 -25.03 -20.37 -2.17
N GLY A 171 -24.23 -20.46 -1.11
CA GLY A 171 -24.64 -21.00 0.19
C GLY A 171 -24.47 -22.51 0.28
#